data_7a768ec2e369b23cd672cc6d53c9429a
#
_entry.id   7a768ec2e369b23cd672cc6d53c9429a
#
_cell.length_a   1.000
_cell.length_b   1.000
_cell.length_c   1.000
_cell.angle_alpha   90.00
_cell.angle_beta   90.00
_cell.angle_gamma   90.00
#
_symmetry.space_group_name_H-M   'P 1'
#
loop_
_entity.id
_entity.type
_entity.pdbx_description
1 polymer ?
#
loop_
_entity_poly.entity_id
_entity_poly.type
_entity_poly.pdbx_seq_one_letter_code
_entity_poly.pdbx_strand_id
1 'polypeptide(L)'
;MRDSTHSSGNPPQPLPALLRRFAREEDGLVTVFAILMILLMILMGGIGVDLMRHERERARVQAVADRAVLAAADLDQTLSPEAVARDYFDKAGLAEYVSSVTVDEGLNYRRVTVDASRTLNTMFMTKFGQDRLHVPAKSTAEEKVNKVEISMVLDISGSMRENGKMANLHDASDAFIDTVLKPENADLISISVVPYTAQVNVGKDIMDELNVTQLHSFSHCVDFDDSEFDLTAISQTRSYEHMQHFEAGYSWNGYHRDNTGRYDNIYNPGCPKQDYEEIAPYSQNATALKARISNFQPRANTAIHLGMKWGVALLDPSFRAINQAIGGDAAFQGRPADYSDIDTLKTVILMTDGVNVTTRRINRQVYANRDHYRHWSDYPFYWWLNRNVRSSERHRWYWTKYSASQADALLDNICDAAKAKGIVIWSIGFEVTDHGASVMKNCASSDSHFFRVEGVEIVSAFEAIARQINQLRLTQ
;
A
#
# COMPACT_ATOMS: atom_id res chain seq x y z
N MET A 1 69.24 30.33 95.57
CA MET A 1 69.08 31.76 95.23
C MET A 1 67.90 31.92 94.33
N ARG A 2 66.99 32.71 94.71
CA ARG A 2 65.74 33.18 94.16
C ARG A 2 66.01 33.83 92.79
N ASP A 3 65.09 33.56 91.84
CA ASP A 3 64.63 34.70 91.07
C ASP A 3 63.22 34.42 90.52
N SER A 4 62.35 35.36 90.78
CA SER A 4 60.94 35.42 90.47
C SER A 4 60.73 36.16 89.15
N THR A 5 59.98 35.59 88.25
CA THR A 5 59.51 36.32 87.06
C THR A 5 58.01 36.56 87.20
N HIS A 6 57.63 37.80 87.26
CA HIS A 6 56.26 38.33 87.21
C HIS A 6 55.65 38.09 85.82
N SER A 7 54.50 37.39 85.77
CA SER A 7 53.63 37.36 84.70
C SER A 7 52.65 38.54 84.77
N SER A 8 52.74 39.52 83.91
CA SER A 8 51.76 40.63 83.81
C SER A 8 50.61 40.16 82.92
N GLY A 9 49.48 39.75 83.57
CA GLY A 9 48.25 39.52 82.91
C GLY A 9 47.63 40.85 82.38
N ASN A 10 47.38 41.00 81.11
CA ASN A 10 46.61 42.11 80.60
C ASN A 10 45.16 41.99 81.09
N PRO A 11 44.50 43.06 81.53
CA PRO A 11 43.08 43.04 81.93
C PRO A 11 42.16 42.79 80.78
N PRO A 12 41.00 42.07 80.94
CA PRO A 12 40.07 41.81 79.85
C PRO A 12 39.51 43.17 79.34
N GLN A 13 39.68 43.33 78.01
CA GLN A 13 39.15 44.53 77.33
C GLN A 13 37.63 44.48 77.29
N PRO A 14 36.91 45.62 77.55
CA PRO A 14 35.47 45.66 77.57
C PRO A 14 34.92 45.36 76.15
N LEU A 15 33.84 44.55 76.10
CA LEU A 15 33.15 44.11 74.88
C LEU A 15 32.97 45.17 73.75
N PRO A 16 32.65 46.46 74.11
CA PRO A 16 32.52 47.49 73.08
C PRO A 16 33.84 47.90 72.37
N ALA A 17 35.01 47.73 73.06
CA ALA A 17 36.31 47.98 72.47
C ALA A 17 36.74 46.88 71.47
N LEU A 18 36.41 45.64 71.78
CA LEU A 18 36.62 44.48 70.84
C LEU A 18 35.75 44.61 69.61
N LEU A 19 34.51 45.01 69.76
CA LEU A 19 33.57 45.24 68.64
C LEU A 19 34.01 46.43 67.76
N ARG A 20 34.56 47.50 68.37
CA ARG A 20 35.10 48.64 67.61
C ARG A 20 36.40 48.30 66.87
N ARG A 21 37.22 47.42 67.44
CA ARG A 21 38.45 46.93 66.80
C ARG A 21 38.10 46.02 65.66
N PHE A 22 37.15 45.11 65.87
CA PHE A 22 36.63 44.23 64.83
C PHE A 22 35.98 44.99 63.63
N ALA A 23 35.32 46.11 63.91
CA ALA A 23 34.70 46.98 62.90
C ALA A 23 35.69 47.89 62.12
N ARG A 24 36.96 47.96 62.59
CA ARG A 24 38.04 48.77 61.93
C ARG A 24 39.12 47.93 61.28
N GLU A 25 39.21 46.65 61.54
CA GLU A 25 40.18 45.73 60.92
C GLU A 25 39.62 45.26 59.58
N GLU A 26 40.23 45.74 58.49
CA GLU A 26 39.86 45.36 57.09
C GLU A 26 40.29 43.91 56.72
N ASP A 27 41.20 43.32 57.50
CA ASP A 27 41.66 41.94 57.30
C ASP A 27 40.54 40.87 57.47
N GLY A 28 39.45 41.18 58.20
CA GLY A 28 38.27 40.31 58.30
C GLY A 28 37.36 40.33 57.09
N LEU A 29 37.41 41.37 56.28
CA LEU A 29 36.47 41.54 55.14
C LEU A 29 36.68 40.46 54.04
N VAL A 30 37.94 40.13 53.74
CA VAL A 30 38.27 39.08 52.76
C VAL A 30 37.83 37.72 53.27
N THR A 31 38.00 37.42 54.55
CA THR A 31 37.54 36.16 55.17
C THR A 31 36.02 35.99 55.13
N VAL A 32 35.27 37.05 55.46
CA VAL A 32 33.83 37.07 55.39
C VAL A 32 33.33 36.92 53.94
N PHE A 33 33.98 37.62 53.00
CA PHE A 33 33.71 37.48 51.58
C PHE A 33 33.99 36.08 51.04
N ALA A 34 35.14 35.49 51.45
CA ALA A 34 35.50 34.11 51.07
C ALA A 34 34.50 33.08 51.58
N ILE A 35 34.06 33.21 52.85
CA ILE A 35 33.04 32.35 53.44
C ILE A 35 31.68 32.50 52.68
N LEU A 36 31.29 33.73 52.36
CA LEU A 36 30.06 33.99 51.58
C LEU A 36 30.15 33.34 50.19
N MET A 37 31.31 33.50 49.52
CA MET A 37 31.53 32.89 48.20
C MET A 37 31.51 31.35 48.26
N ILE A 38 32.11 30.75 49.27
CA ILE A 38 32.07 29.29 49.48
C ILE A 38 30.65 28.81 49.73
N LEU A 39 29.86 29.53 50.55
CA LEU A 39 28.46 29.21 50.79
C LEU A 39 27.64 29.31 49.51
N LEU A 40 27.86 30.34 48.71
CA LEU A 40 27.17 30.48 47.41
C LEU A 40 27.57 29.35 46.43
N MET A 41 28.85 28.94 46.37
CA MET A 41 29.28 27.82 45.55
C MET A 41 28.66 26.49 45.99
N ILE A 42 28.58 26.21 47.31
CA ILE A 42 27.93 25.03 47.87
C ILE A 42 26.45 25.04 47.53
N LEU A 43 25.82 26.20 47.61
CA LEU A 43 24.41 26.39 47.31
C LEU A 43 24.08 26.14 45.84
N MET A 44 24.86 26.78 44.93
CA MET A 44 24.72 26.56 43.48
C MET A 44 25.01 25.11 43.11
N GLY A 45 26.05 24.51 43.65
CA GLY A 45 26.37 23.08 43.46
C GLY A 45 25.24 22.17 43.96
N GLY A 46 24.65 22.51 45.12
CA GLY A 46 23.53 21.78 45.71
C GLY A 46 22.26 21.83 44.83
N ILE A 47 21.91 23.01 44.30
CA ILE A 47 20.80 23.15 43.33
C ILE A 47 21.08 22.29 42.05
N GLY A 48 22.33 22.32 41.58
CA GLY A 48 22.79 21.48 40.47
C GLY A 48 22.56 19.98 40.72
N VAL A 49 22.85 19.51 41.93
CA VAL A 49 22.61 18.11 42.35
C VAL A 49 21.10 17.77 42.31
N ASP A 50 20.23 18.62 42.86
CA ASP A 50 18.79 18.39 42.84
C ASP A 50 18.25 18.34 41.40
N LEU A 51 18.72 19.22 40.50
CA LEU A 51 18.37 19.22 39.08
C LEU A 51 18.90 17.96 38.34
N MET A 52 20.12 17.54 38.62
CA MET A 52 20.68 16.30 38.04
C MET A 52 19.90 15.06 38.47
N ARG A 53 19.46 15.00 39.72
CA ARG A 53 18.60 13.93 40.23
C ARG A 53 17.23 13.95 39.55
N HIS A 54 16.66 15.12 39.34
CA HIS A 54 15.39 15.31 38.63
C HIS A 54 15.52 14.80 37.18
N GLU A 55 16.52 15.24 36.42
CA GLU A 55 16.71 14.83 35.02
C GLU A 55 17.02 13.33 34.90
N ARG A 56 17.85 12.77 35.80
CA ARG A 56 18.10 11.32 35.83
C ARG A 56 16.81 10.53 36.02
N GLU A 57 15.95 10.95 36.94
CA GLU A 57 14.72 10.24 37.23
C GLU A 57 13.70 10.43 36.09
N ARG A 58 13.65 11.62 35.49
CA ARG A 58 12.85 11.89 34.30
C ARG A 58 13.24 10.97 33.16
N ALA A 59 14.52 10.87 32.85
CA ALA A 59 15.01 9.97 31.82
C ALA A 59 14.68 8.51 32.09
N ARG A 60 14.74 8.08 33.38
CA ARG A 60 14.41 6.71 33.77
C ARG A 60 12.91 6.40 33.58
N VAL A 61 12.02 7.28 34.06
CA VAL A 61 10.56 7.09 33.95
C VAL A 61 10.15 7.15 32.48
N GLN A 62 10.71 8.09 31.72
CA GLN A 62 10.42 8.23 30.27
C GLN A 62 10.87 6.98 29.50
N ALA A 63 12.06 6.45 29.74
CA ALA A 63 12.55 5.26 29.06
C ALA A 63 11.71 3.99 29.34
N VAL A 64 11.12 3.90 30.54
CA VAL A 64 10.17 2.82 30.85
C VAL A 64 8.83 3.05 30.16
N ALA A 65 8.34 4.28 30.15
CA ALA A 65 7.10 4.64 29.43
C ALA A 65 7.20 4.33 27.94
N ASP A 66 8.31 4.71 27.29
CA ASP A 66 8.54 4.47 25.87
C ASP A 66 8.53 2.97 25.52
N ARG A 67 9.20 2.16 26.34
CA ARG A 67 9.21 0.70 26.14
C ARG A 67 7.83 0.08 26.41
N ALA A 68 7.13 0.57 27.42
CA ALA A 68 5.82 0.09 27.81
C ALA A 68 4.78 0.32 26.70
N VAL A 69 4.75 1.53 26.12
CA VAL A 69 3.81 1.85 25.04
C VAL A 69 4.13 1.08 23.75
N LEU A 70 5.41 0.92 23.39
CA LEU A 70 5.81 0.14 22.21
C LEU A 70 5.37 -1.32 22.35
N ALA A 71 5.60 -1.95 23.50
CA ALA A 71 5.19 -3.33 23.72
C ALA A 71 3.66 -3.51 23.83
N ALA A 72 2.96 -2.50 24.35
CA ALA A 72 1.52 -2.53 24.51
C ALA A 72 0.76 -2.20 23.22
N ALA A 73 1.37 -1.43 22.31
CA ALA A 73 0.79 -1.08 21.02
C ALA A 73 0.88 -2.22 19.98
N ASP A 74 1.75 -3.21 20.20
CA ASP A 74 1.95 -4.37 19.32
C ASP A 74 0.61 -5.09 19.06
N LEU A 75 0.20 -5.16 17.78
CA LEU A 75 -1.06 -5.78 17.36
C LEU A 75 -1.06 -7.30 17.51
N ASP A 76 0.11 -7.94 17.47
CA ASP A 76 0.27 -9.38 17.69
C ASP A 76 0.21 -9.75 19.18
N GLN A 77 0.16 -8.76 20.08
CA GLN A 77 0.05 -8.96 21.51
C GLN A 77 -1.34 -9.48 21.91
N THR A 78 -1.37 -10.68 22.49
CA THR A 78 -2.61 -11.33 22.95
C THR A 78 -3.08 -10.91 24.34
N LEU A 79 -2.21 -10.26 25.14
CA LEU A 79 -2.55 -9.74 26.46
C LEU A 79 -3.20 -8.36 26.34
N SER A 80 -3.98 -7.97 27.35
CA SER A 80 -4.51 -6.60 27.40
C SER A 80 -3.40 -5.56 27.33
N PRO A 81 -3.48 -4.58 26.41
CA PRO A 81 -2.47 -3.52 26.28
C PRO A 81 -2.20 -2.76 27.58
N GLU A 82 -3.26 -2.52 28.36
CA GLU A 82 -3.13 -1.89 29.68
C GLU A 82 -2.33 -2.78 30.64
N ALA A 83 -2.59 -4.09 30.66
CA ALA A 83 -1.86 -5.02 31.51
C ALA A 83 -0.38 -5.09 31.13
N VAL A 84 -0.07 -5.11 29.81
CA VAL A 84 1.30 -5.08 29.31
C VAL A 84 2.03 -3.80 29.73
N ALA A 85 1.42 -2.64 29.54
CA ALA A 85 2.02 -1.37 29.92
C ALA A 85 2.30 -1.31 31.45
N ARG A 86 1.37 -1.73 32.29
CA ARG A 86 1.53 -1.77 33.76
C ARG A 86 2.60 -2.76 34.19
N ASP A 87 2.72 -3.93 33.55
CA ASP A 87 3.75 -4.93 33.85
C ASP A 87 5.18 -4.41 33.62
N TYR A 88 5.38 -3.61 32.56
CA TYR A 88 6.68 -2.95 32.32
C TYR A 88 7.06 -1.99 33.44
N PHE A 89 6.12 -1.22 33.96
CA PHE A 89 6.34 -0.32 35.09
C PHE A 89 6.57 -1.08 36.41
N ASP A 90 5.83 -2.19 36.61
CA ASP A 90 6.00 -3.04 37.80
C ASP A 90 7.38 -3.68 37.83
N LYS A 91 7.80 -4.29 36.73
CA LYS A 91 9.14 -4.89 36.59
C LYS A 91 10.28 -3.88 36.72
N ALA A 92 10.04 -2.60 36.42
CA ALA A 92 10.99 -1.52 36.63
C ALA A 92 11.00 -0.97 38.06
N GLY A 93 10.07 -1.42 38.93
CA GLY A 93 9.86 -0.89 40.27
C GLY A 93 9.26 0.52 40.28
N LEU A 94 8.40 0.83 39.28
CA LEU A 94 7.80 2.13 39.05
C LEU A 94 6.26 2.07 38.97
N ALA A 95 5.64 0.96 39.40
CA ALA A 95 4.20 0.71 39.25
C ALA A 95 3.32 1.85 39.83
N GLU A 96 3.75 2.42 40.98
CA GLU A 96 3.01 3.49 41.67
C GLU A 96 3.03 4.85 40.93
N TYR A 97 3.85 5.00 39.89
CA TYR A 97 3.99 6.26 39.16
C TYR A 97 3.08 6.34 37.93
N VAL A 98 2.44 5.22 37.52
CA VAL A 98 1.49 5.19 36.38
C VAL A 98 0.20 5.92 36.82
N SER A 99 -0.05 7.05 36.19
CA SER A 99 -1.26 7.85 36.43
C SER A 99 -2.44 7.34 35.58
N SER A 100 -2.21 7.06 34.32
CA SER A 100 -3.22 6.49 33.42
C SER A 100 -2.56 5.71 32.28
N VAL A 101 -3.30 4.73 31.76
CA VAL A 101 -3.03 4.06 30.48
C VAL A 101 -4.29 4.20 29.64
N THR A 102 -4.18 4.84 28.48
CA THR A 102 -5.30 5.02 27.55
C THR A 102 -5.02 4.17 26.33
N VAL A 103 -6.00 3.34 25.96
CA VAL A 103 -5.95 2.48 24.77
C VAL A 103 -7.05 2.94 23.83
N ASP A 104 -6.67 3.21 22.58
CA ASP A 104 -7.57 3.49 21.47
C ASP A 104 -7.23 2.48 20.36
N GLU A 105 -8.13 1.53 20.09
CA GLU A 105 -7.91 0.43 19.17
C GLU A 105 -9.08 0.21 18.23
N GLY A 106 -8.75 -0.17 16.99
CA GLY A 106 -9.70 -0.54 15.96
C GLY A 106 -9.27 -1.82 15.28
N LEU A 107 -9.91 -2.16 14.17
CA LEU A 107 -9.64 -3.40 13.43
C LEU A 107 -8.18 -3.51 12.97
N ASN A 108 -7.55 -2.40 12.63
CA ASN A 108 -6.24 -2.34 11.99
C ASN A 108 -5.25 -1.39 12.68
N TYR A 109 -5.56 -0.90 13.86
CA TYR A 109 -4.65 -0.04 14.62
C TYR A 109 -4.82 -0.21 16.12
N ARG A 110 -3.76 0.04 16.86
CA ARG A 110 -3.75 0.17 18.31
C ARG A 110 -2.83 1.30 18.73
N ARG A 111 -3.40 2.30 19.39
CA ARG A 111 -2.67 3.42 19.96
C ARG A 111 -2.72 3.30 21.47
N VAL A 112 -1.56 3.31 22.11
CA VAL A 112 -1.44 3.26 23.57
C VAL A 112 -0.72 4.50 24.06
N THR A 113 -1.32 5.18 25.02
CA THR A 113 -0.74 6.34 25.71
C THR A 113 -0.60 6.04 27.20
N VAL A 114 0.59 6.23 27.73
CA VAL A 114 0.87 6.11 29.17
C VAL A 114 1.25 7.48 29.71
N ASP A 115 0.52 7.92 30.72
CA ASP A 115 0.88 9.08 31.54
C ASP A 115 1.40 8.57 32.90
N ALA A 116 2.62 8.97 33.26
CA ALA A 116 3.24 8.64 34.53
C ALA A 116 3.83 9.87 35.17
N SER A 117 3.84 9.88 36.50
CA SER A 117 4.41 10.99 37.24
C SER A 117 5.05 10.55 38.56
N ARG A 118 6.13 11.20 38.91
CA ARG A 118 6.84 11.02 40.21
C ARG A 118 7.11 12.35 40.86
N THR A 119 7.03 12.37 42.19
CA THR A 119 7.44 13.53 42.99
C THR A 119 8.74 13.19 43.71
N LEU A 120 9.79 14.00 43.51
CA LEU A 120 11.07 13.90 44.18
C LEU A 120 11.18 14.96 45.29
N ASN A 121 11.61 14.56 46.49
CA ASN A 121 11.98 15.50 47.53
C ASN A 121 13.36 16.09 47.20
N THR A 122 13.48 17.42 47.31
CA THR A 122 14.72 18.14 47.10
C THR A 122 15.59 18.07 48.34
N MET A 123 16.90 18.16 48.20
CA MET A 123 17.88 18.19 49.31
C MET A 123 18.32 19.61 49.62
N PHE A 124 18.60 20.39 48.61
CA PHE A 124 19.15 21.74 48.73
C PHE A 124 18.08 22.83 48.39
N MET A 125 17.24 22.60 47.39
CA MET A 125 16.21 23.55 46.98
C MET A 125 15.12 23.77 48.05
N THR A 126 14.95 22.82 48.97
CA THR A 126 14.05 22.98 50.12
C THR A 126 14.42 24.21 50.99
N LYS A 127 15.72 24.63 51.03
CA LYS A 127 16.17 25.85 51.73
C LYS A 127 15.66 27.14 51.10
N PHE A 128 15.11 27.05 49.85
CA PHE A 128 14.49 28.15 49.11
C PHE A 128 12.96 27.99 48.99
N GLY A 129 12.36 27.11 49.77
CA GLY A 129 10.92 26.87 49.75
C GLY A 129 10.45 25.95 48.63
N GLN A 130 11.36 25.32 47.89
CA GLN A 130 11.02 24.32 46.85
C GLN A 130 11.27 22.92 47.39
N ASP A 131 10.33 22.34 48.11
CA ASP A 131 10.49 21.05 48.79
C ASP A 131 10.37 19.85 47.86
N ARG A 132 9.68 19.99 46.73
CA ARG A 132 9.37 18.89 45.80
C ARG A 132 9.53 19.31 44.36
N LEU A 133 10.07 18.42 43.57
CA LEU A 133 10.12 18.53 42.11
C LEU A 133 9.22 17.46 41.49
N HIS A 134 8.35 17.87 40.57
CA HIS A 134 7.46 16.98 39.83
C HIS A 134 8.16 16.49 38.57
N VAL A 135 8.17 15.17 38.36
CA VAL A 135 8.77 14.48 37.21
C VAL A 135 7.64 13.87 36.37
N PRO A 136 7.13 14.56 35.36
CA PRO A 136 6.16 14.01 34.47
C PRO A 136 6.86 13.16 33.38
N ALA A 137 6.20 12.11 32.97
CA ALA A 137 6.54 11.34 31.77
C ALA A 137 5.24 11.03 31.01
N LYS A 138 5.27 11.20 29.69
CA LYS A 138 4.19 10.83 28.79
C LYS A 138 4.78 10.19 27.55
N SER A 139 4.24 9.05 27.16
CA SER A 139 4.62 8.38 25.95
C SER A 139 3.39 7.85 25.23
N THR A 140 3.45 7.85 23.89
CA THR A 140 2.41 7.30 23.02
C THR A 140 3.10 6.49 21.92
N ALA A 141 2.60 5.28 21.68
CA ALA A 141 2.94 4.50 20.51
C ALA A 141 1.66 4.09 19.79
N GLU A 142 1.76 3.97 18.49
CA GLU A 142 0.71 3.46 17.64
C GLU A 142 1.30 2.43 16.68
N GLU A 143 0.70 1.26 16.63
CA GLU A 143 0.92 0.30 15.57
C GLU A 143 -0.32 0.27 14.69
N LYS A 144 -0.10 0.33 13.38
CA LYS A 144 -1.16 0.37 12.39
C LYS A 144 -0.81 -0.50 11.19
N VAL A 145 -1.78 -1.29 10.77
CA VAL A 145 -1.69 -2.11 9.57
C VAL A 145 -2.53 -1.46 8.48
N ASN A 146 -1.87 -0.99 7.44
CA ASN A 146 -2.54 -0.33 6.34
C ASN A 146 -3.37 -1.32 5.51
N LYS A 147 -4.50 -0.82 4.98
CA LYS A 147 -5.30 -1.54 4.00
C LYS A 147 -4.55 -1.59 2.66
N VAL A 148 -4.77 -2.64 1.89
CA VAL A 148 -4.17 -2.75 0.55
C VAL A 148 -5.24 -3.11 -0.47
N GLU A 149 -5.24 -2.39 -1.58
CA GLU A 149 -6.04 -2.68 -2.77
C GLU A 149 -5.10 -3.07 -3.90
N ILE A 150 -5.18 -4.32 -4.33
CA ILE A 150 -4.31 -4.90 -5.35
C ILE A 150 -5.11 -5.17 -6.61
N SER A 151 -4.61 -4.72 -7.75
CA SER A 151 -5.10 -5.09 -9.07
C SER A 151 -4.06 -5.91 -9.80
N MET A 152 -4.31 -7.21 -10.00
CA MET A 152 -3.47 -8.12 -10.77
C MET A 152 -3.92 -8.13 -12.22
N VAL A 153 -3.14 -7.53 -13.11
CA VAL A 153 -3.39 -7.43 -14.54
C VAL A 153 -2.53 -8.47 -15.25
N LEU A 154 -3.15 -9.57 -15.63
CA LEU A 154 -2.48 -10.79 -16.06
C LEU A 154 -2.71 -11.07 -17.54
N ASP A 155 -1.63 -11.18 -18.28
CA ASP A 155 -1.63 -11.55 -19.69
C ASP A 155 -2.03 -13.02 -19.86
N ILE A 156 -3.12 -13.26 -20.60
CA ILE A 156 -3.55 -14.57 -21.03
C ILE A 156 -3.63 -14.63 -22.56
N SER A 157 -2.77 -13.86 -23.25
CA SER A 157 -2.71 -13.84 -24.72
C SER A 157 -2.09 -15.12 -25.30
N GLY A 158 -2.17 -15.26 -26.62
CA GLY A 158 -1.79 -16.49 -27.30
C GLY A 158 -0.32 -16.92 -27.12
N SER A 159 0.60 -15.97 -26.90
CA SER A 159 2.03 -16.22 -26.65
C SER A 159 2.28 -16.97 -25.35
N MET A 160 1.41 -16.81 -24.35
CA MET A 160 1.47 -17.52 -23.07
C MET A 160 1.32 -19.05 -23.20
N ARG A 161 1.00 -19.56 -24.40
CA ARG A 161 0.93 -21.01 -24.68
C ARG A 161 2.31 -21.65 -24.73
N GLU A 162 3.33 -20.88 -25.06
CA GLU A 162 4.67 -21.38 -25.30
C GLU A 162 5.47 -21.56 -23.99
N ASN A 163 6.48 -22.43 -24.00
CA ASN A 163 7.49 -22.58 -22.94
C ASN A 163 6.92 -22.83 -21.51
N GLY A 164 5.68 -23.31 -21.39
CA GLY A 164 5.06 -23.53 -20.07
C GLY A 164 4.72 -22.22 -19.32
N LYS A 165 4.72 -21.07 -20.00
CA LYS A 165 4.49 -19.75 -19.40
C LYS A 165 3.21 -19.67 -18.59
N MET A 166 2.11 -20.27 -19.10
CA MET A 166 0.84 -20.28 -18.38
C MET A 166 0.93 -21.06 -17.06
N ALA A 167 1.61 -22.21 -17.04
CA ALA A 167 1.81 -22.96 -15.80
C ALA A 167 2.65 -22.17 -14.78
N ASN A 168 3.73 -21.54 -15.25
CA ASN A 168 4.57 -20.68 -14.40
C ASN A 168 3.79 -19.47 -13.86
N LEU A 169 2.86 -18.89 -14.63
CA LEU A 169 1.97 -17.83 -14.15
C LEU A 169 1.01 -18.32 -13.06
N HIS A 170 0.45 -19.53 -13.22
CA HIS A 170 -0.41 -20.14 -12.20
C HIS A 170 0.36 -20.30 -10.88
N ASP A 171 1.55 -20.91 -10.94
CA ASP A 171 2.40 -21.13 -9.75
C ASP A 171 2.81 -19.79 -9.10
N ALA A 172 3.16 -18.79 -9.89
CA ALA A 172 3.53 -17.46 -9.41
C ALA A 172 2.36 -16.74 -8.73
N SER A 173 1.17 -16.81 -9.35
CA SER A 173 -0.03 -16.21 -8.81
C SER A 173 -0.47 -16.88 -7.51
N ASP A 174 -0.36 -18.20 -7.42
CA ASP A 174 -0.66 -18.96 -6.22
C ASP A 174 0.27 -18.59 -5.07
N ALA A 175 1.58 -18.54 -5.31
CA ALA A 175 2.58 -18.12 -4.34
C ALA A 175 2.34 -16.69 -3.84
N PHE A 176 1.97 -15.77 -4.76
CA PHE A 176 1.63 -14.39 -4.40
C PHE A 176 0.40 -14.33 -3.49
N ILE A 177 -0.69 -14.98 -3.89
CA ILE A 177 -1.97 -14.99 -3.16
C ILE A 177 -1.76 -15.56 -1.75
N ASP A 178 -1.03 -16.69 -1.62
CA ASP A 178 -0.74 -17.32 -0.33
C ASP A 178 0.16 -16.47 0.57
N THR A 179 1.02 -15.64 -0.03
CA THR A 179 1.89 -14.75 0.73
C THR A 179 1.14 -13.51 1.24
N VAL A 180 0.18 -13.02 0.46
CA VAL A 180 -0.53 -11.76 0.74
C VAL A 180 -1.80 -11.98 1.53
N LEU A 181 -2.63 -12.97 1.14
CA LEU A 181 -3.91 -13.26 1.80
C LEU A 181 -3.71 -14.29 2.92
N LYS A 182 -3.51 -13.80 4.13
CA LYS A 182 -3.40 -14.62 5.35
C LYS A 182 -4.59 -14.36 6.27
N PRO A 183 -4.93 -15.29 7.18
CA PRO A 183 -6.05 -15.09 8.11
C PRO A 183 -5.95 -13.80 8.93
N GLU A 184 -4.74 -13.42 9.35
CA GLU A 184 -4.47 -12.18 10.09
C GLU A 184 -4.69 -10.90 9.27
N ASN A 185 -4.83 -11.01 7.94
CA ASN A 185 -5.06 -9.89 7.03
C ASN A 185 -6.51 -9.83 6.52
N ALA A 186 -7.41 -10.60 7.12
CA ALA A 186 -8.82 -10.58 6.75
C ALA A 186 -9.37 -9.15 6.77
N ASP A 187 -10.18 -8.81 5.76
CA ASP A 187 -10.81 -7.50 5.56
C ASP A 187 -9.85 -6.31 5.31
N LEU A 188 -8.53 -6.53 5.38
CA LEU A 188 -7.54 -5.48 5.11
C LEU A 188 -7.05 -5.48 3.66
N ILE A 189 -6.96 -6.63 3.02
CA ILE A 189 -6.41 -6.77 1.67
C ILE A 189 -7.47 -7.27 0.71
N SER A 190 -7.70 -6.53 -0.39
CA SER A 190 -8.49 -7.00 -1.52
C SER A 190 -7.64 -7.20 -2.76
N ILE A 191 -7.88 -8.29 -3.46
CA ILE A 191 -7.27 -8.56 -4.76
C ILE A 191 -8.37 -8.52 -5.83
N SER A 192 -8.14 -7.70 -6.86
CA SER A 192 -8.88 -7.74 -8.11
C SER A 192 -8.02 -8.41 -9.18
N VAL A 193 -8.60 -9.29 -9.99
CA VAL A 193 -7.89 -9.98 -11.09
C VAL A 193 -8.48 -9.52 -12.41
N VAL A 194 -7.61 -9.05 -13.30
CA VAL A 194 -7.93 -8.54 -14.64
C VAL A 194 -7.18 -9.37 -15.67
N PRO A 195 -7.74 -10.50 -16.11
CA PRO A 195 -7.17 -11.24 -17.22
C PRO A 195 -7.39 -10.48 -18.52
N TYR A 196 -6.38 -10.38 -19.36
CA TYR A 196 -6.50 -9.68 -20.63
C TYR A 196 -5.85 -10.43 -21.81
N THR A 197 -6.41 -10.22 -22.99
CA THR A 197 -5.91 -10.66 -24.28
C THR A 197 -5.85 -9.48 -25.24
N ALA A 198 -6.46 -9.57 -26.43
CA ALA A 198 -6.73 -8.43 -27.32
C ALA A 198 -7.75 -7.44 -26.69
N GLN A 199 -8.40 -7.84 -25.61
CA GLN A 199 -9.35 -7.06 -24.82
C GLN A 199 -9.49 -7.63 -23.41
N VAL A 200 -10.29 -6.94 -22.58
CA VAL A 200 -10.71 -7.37 -21.24
C VAL A 200 -12.20 -7.65 -21.26
N ASN A 201 -12.61 -8.84 -20.82
CA ASN A 201 -14.01 -9.14 -20.54
C ASN A 201 -14.36 -8.67 -19.12
N VAL A 202 -15.20 -7.68 -19.03
CA VAL A 202 -15.60 -7.10 -17.74
C VAL A 202 -16.70 -7.90 -17.04
N GLY A 203 -17.31 -8.84 -17.74
CA GLY A 203 -18.50 -9.54 -17.28
C GLY A 203 -19.77 -8.71 -17.49
N LYS A 204 -20.91 -9.42 -17.48
CA LYS A 204 -22.21 -8.78 -17.67
C LYS A 204 -22.53 -7.78 -16.56
N ASP A 205 -22.24 -8.12 -15.31
CA ASP A 205 -22.62 -7.33 -14.15
C ASP A 205 -21.94 -5.95 -14.15
N ILE A 206 -20.64 -5.88 -14.44
CA ILE A 206 -19.92 -4.60 -14.57
C ILE A 206 -20.40 -3.84 -15.80
N MET A 207 -20.65 -4.53 -16.93
CA MET A 207 -21.08 -3.87 -18.16
C MET A 207 -22.47 -3.24 -18.04
N ASP A 208 -23.38 -3.85 -17.29
CA ASP A 208 -24.72 -3.33 -17.04
C ASP A 208 -24.72 -2.03 -16.22
N GLU A 209 -23.66 -1.78 -15.42
CA GLU A 209 -23.47 -0.55 -14.66
C GLU A 209 -22.84 0.59 -15.49
N LEU A 210 -22.48 0.32 -16.75
CA LEU A 210 -21.90 1.30 -17.66
C LEU A 210 -22.92 1.72 -18.71
N ASN A 211 -22.76 2.92 -19.23
CA ASN A 211 -23.58 3.39 -20.36
C ASN A 211 -23.06 2.82 -21.68
N VAL A 212 -23.32 1.54 -21.91
CA VAL A 212 -22.95 0.80 -23.12
C VAL A 212 -24.18 0.35 -23.90
N THR A 213 -24.26 0.71 -25.17
CA THR A 213 -25.31 0.14 -26.05
C THR A 213 -24.91 -1.28 -26.43
N GLN A 214 -25.53 -2.27 -25.81
CA GLN A 214 -25.24 -3.67 -26.03
C GLN A 214 -25.63 -4.13 -27.43
N LEU A 215 -24.68 -4.61 -28.23
CA LEU A 215 -24.89 -5.10 -29.60
C LEU A 215 -25.27 -6.60 -29.62
N HIS A 216 -24.66 -7.40 -28.75
CA HIS A 216 -24.78 -8.85 -28.68
C HIS A 216 -24.65 -9.35 -27.24
N SER A 217 -24.83 -10.63 -27.00
CA SER A 217 -24.69 -11.29 -25.70
C SER A 217 -23.57 -12.34 -25.65
N PHE A 218 -22.64 -12.31 -26.62
CA PHE A 218 -21.59 -13.33 -26.73
C PHE A 218 -20.40 -13.07 -25.76
N SER A 219 -20.12 -11.80 -25.51
CA SER A 219 -18.99 -11.37 -24.63
C SER A 219 -19.21 -9.92 -24.18
N HIS A 220 -18.53 -9.47 -23.12
CA HIS A 220 -18.77 -8.20 -22.46
C HIS A 220 -17.48 -7.35 -22.41
N CYS A 221 -17.00 -6.93 -23.59
CA CYS A 221 -15.84 -6.04 -23.71
C CYS A 221 -16.28 -4.63 -24.14
N VAL A 222 -15.57 -3.64 -23.63
CA VAL A 222 -15.83 -2.22 -23.89
C VAL A 222 -14.68 -1.61 -24.68
N ASP A 223 -14.99 -0.87 -25.74
CA ASP A 223 -14.01 -0.11 -26.52
C ASP A 223 -13.89 1.31 -25.98
N PHE A 224 -12.65 1.78 -25.82
CA PHE A 224 -12.33 3.11 -25.33
C PHE A 224 -11.86 4.04 -26.47
N ASP A 225 -12.10 5.33 -26.32
CA ASP A 225 -11.43 6.37 -27.07
C ASP A 225 -10.04 6.64 -26.47
N ASP A 226 -9.11 7.17 -27.28
CA ASP A 226 -7.73 7.43 -26.83
C ASP A 226 -7.65 8.29 -25.58
N SER A 227 -8.53 9.30 -25.45
CA SER A 227 -8.59 10.21 -24.28
C SER A 227 -8.96 9.55 -22.97
N GLU A 228 -9.50 8.32 -22.99
CA GLU A 228 -9.79 7.58 -21.78
C GLU A 228 -8.54 7.09 -21.04
N PHE A 229 -7.42 6.97 -21.75
CA PHE A 229 -6.16 6.52 -21.17
C PHE A 229 -5.41 7.63 -20.39
N ASP A 230 -5.86 8.87 -20.50
CA ASP A 230 -5.38 9.97 -19.66
C ASP A 230 -6.09 10.02 -18.28
N LEU A 231 -7.11 9.17 -18.07
CA LEU A 231 -7.96 9.14 -16.89
C LEU A 231 -7.87 7.78 -16.18
N THR A 232 -7.78 7.79 -14.85
CA THR A 232 -7.87 6.58 -14.02
C THR A 232 -9.31 6.05 -13.94
N ALA A 233 -10.29 6.95 -13.94
CA ALA A 233 -11.71 6.64 -13.81
C ALA A 233 -12.32 5.98 -15.07
N ILE A 234 -13.40 5.24 -14.87
CA ILE A 234 -14.37 4.87 -15.90
C ILE A 234 -15.71 5.50 -15.53
N SER A 235 -16.28 6.26 -16.45
CA SER A 235 -17.52 7.01 -16.22
C SER A 235 -18.75 6.12 -16.44
N GLN A 236 -19.69 6.10 -15.50
CA GLN A 236 -21.00 5.44 -15.68
C GLN A 236 -21.94 6.22 -16.62
N THR A 237 -21.66 7.51 -16.86
CA THR A 237 -22.53 8.38 -17.67
C THR A 237 -22.03 8.56 -19.11
N ARG A 238 -20.73 8.42 -19.35
CA ARG A 238 -20.14 8.49 -20.70
C ARG A 238 -20.59 7.29 -21.51
N SER A 239 -20.99 7.52 -22.76
CA SER A 239 -21.34 6.43 -23.68
C SER A 239 -20.09 5.73 -24.19
N TYR A 240 -20.01 4.42 -24.01
CA TYR A 240 -18.97 3.56 -24.53
C TYR A 240 -19.49 2.65 -25.65
N GLU A 241 -18.61 2.24 -26.53
CA GLU A 241 -18.94 1.26 -27.57
C GLU A 241 -18.78 -0.17 -27.04
N HIS A 242 -19.79 -1.02 -27.27
CA HIS A 242 -19.65 -2.45 -27.08
C HIS A 242 -18.68 -3.01 -28.15
N MET A 243 -17.61 -3.70 -27.73
CA MET A 243 -16.69 -4.29 -28.68
C MET A 243 -17.38 -5.35 -29.54
N GLN A 244 -17.05 -5.37 -30.82
CA GLN A 244 -17.51 -6.38 -31.75
C GLN A 244 -17.03 -7.78 -31.37
N HIS A 245 -17.90 -8.77 -31.38
CA HIS A 245 -17.56 -10.16 -31.13
C HIS A 245 -17.14 -10.84 -32.42
N PHE A 246 -15.86 -11.13 -32.59
CA PHE A 246 -15.30 -11.82 -33.74
C PHE A 246 -13.92 -12.42 -33.44
N GLU A 247 -13.52 -13.39 -34.21
CA GLU A 247 -12.18 -13.99 -34.20
C GLU A 247 -11.39 -13.54 -35.44
N ALA A 248 -10.18 -13.02 -35.22
CA ALA A 248 -9.28 -12.59 -36.29
C ALA A 248 -8.46 -13.75 -36.90
N GLY A 249 -8.95 -14.99 -36.85
CA GLY A 249 -8.24 -16.19 -37.30
C GLY A 249 -8.19 -16.36 -38.80
N TYR A 250 -7.13 -17.04 -39.30
CA TYR A 250 -6.95 -17.46 -40.70
C TYR A 250 -7.37 -18.91 -40.95
N SER A 251 -7.63 -19.68 -39.91
CA SER A 251 -8.07 -21.07 -39.94
C SER A 251 -9.43 -21.20 -39.27
N TRP A 252 -10.21 -22.16 -39.72
CA TRP A 252 -11.51 -22.50 -39.13
C TRP A 252 -11.57 -24.03 -38.98
N ASN A 253 -11.76 -24.48 -37.75
CA ASN A 253 -11.76 -25.88 -37.37
C ASN A 253 -13.15 -26.51 -37.28
N GLY A 254 -14.17 -25.84 -37.88
CA GLY A 254 -15.57 -26.28 -37.81
C GLY A 254 -16.36 -25.73 -36.64
N TYR A 255 -17.59 -26.22 -36.51
CA TYR A 255 -18.50 -25.74 -35.43
C TYR A 255 -18.03 -26.23 -34.08
N HIS A 256 -17.66 -25.29 -33.22
CA HIS A 256 -17.46 -25.55 -31.79
C HIS A 256 -18.77 -25.22 -31.07
N ARG A 257 -19.49 -26.24 -30.61
CA ARG A 257 -20.56 -26.03 -29.62
C ARG A 257 -19.85 -25.84 -28.27
N ASP A 258 -20.02 -24.66 -27.68
CA ASP A 258 -19.75 -24.57 -26.26
C ASP A 258 -20.85 -25.32 -25.47
N ASN A 259 -20.54 -25.73 -24.22
CA ASN A 259 -21.48 -26.44 -23.37
C ASN A 259 -22.66 -25.56 -22.90
N THR A 260 -22.68 -24.27 -23.26
CA THR A 260 -23.69 -23.29 -22.86
C THR A 260 -24.89 -23.23 -23.81
N GLY A 261 -24.82 -23.97 -24.95
CA GLY A 261 -25.88 -23.97 -25.96
C GLY A 261 -26.00 -22.67 -26.74
N ARG A 262 -25.09 -21.72 -26.59
CA ARG A 262 -24.98 -20.51 -27.40
C ARG A 262 -24.44 -20.88 -28.78
N TYR A 263 -25.01 -20.33 -29.81
CA TYR A 263 -24.53 -20.45 -31.19
C TYR A 263 -23.34 -19.50 -31.41
N ASP A 264 -22.20 -19.83 -30.78
CA ASP A 264 -20.95 -19.13 -30.94
C ASP A 264 -19.86 -20.15 -31.31
N ASN A 265 -19.55 -20.18 -32.62
CA ASN A 265 -18.67 -21.19 -33.20
C ASN A 265 -17.22 -20.75 -33.35
N ILE A 266 -16.90 -19.48 -33.04
CA ILE A 266 -15.52 -19.02 -33.01
C ILE A 266 -14.84 -19.47 -31.72
N TYR A 267 -13.60 -19.93 -31.85
CA TYR A 267 -12.85 -20.51 -30.76
C TYR A 267 -12.03 -19.46 -29.98
N ASN A 268 -11.50 -18.48 -30.71
CA ASN A 268 -10.49 -17.55 -30.20
C ASN A 268 -10.87 -16.08 -30.47
N PRO A 269 -12.02 -15.61 -29.96
CA PRO A 269 -12.46 -14.23 -30.15
C PRO A 269 -11.50 -13.23 -29.52
N GLY A 270 -11.48 -12.00 -30.07
CA GLY A 270 -10.68 -10.91 -29.50
C GLY A 270 -11.11 -10.49 -28.11
N CYS A 271 -12.41 -10.57 -27.81
CA CYS A 271 -12.95 -10.44 -26.45
C CYS A 271 -13.06 -11.83 -25.82
N PRO A 272 -12.38 -12.14 -24.72
CA PRO A 272 -12.56 -13.40 -23.99
C PRO A 272 -14.04 -13.63 -23.64
N LYS A 273 -14.48 -14.90 -23.62
CA LYS A 273 -15.91 -15.20 -23.47
C LYS A 273 -16.26 -16.15 -22.34
N GLN A 274 -15.27 -16.66 -21.62
CA GLN A 274 -15.51 -17.59 -20.51
C GLN A 274 -15.67 -16.80 -19.21
N ASP A 275 -16.52 -17.28 -18.32
CA ASP A 275 -16.80 -16.62 -17.02
C ASP A 275 -15.53 -16.50 -16.14
N TYR A 276 -14.59 -17.46 -16.26
CA TYR A 276 -13.32 -17.37 -15.52
C TYR A 276 -12.33 -16.36 -16.14
N GLU A 277 -12.56 -15.90 -17.38
CA GLU A 277 -11.78 -14.85 -18.06
C GLU A 277 -12.35 -13.43 -17.83
N GLU A 278 -13.42 -13.29 -17.05
CA GLU A 278 -13.96 -11.99 -16.66
C GLU A 278 -13.18 -11.36 -15.52
N ILE A 279 -13.27 -10.06 -15.36
CA ILE A 279 -12.75 -9.36 -14.19
C ILE A 279 -13.32 -9.98 -12.90
N ALA A 280 -12.46 -10.26 -11.93
CA ALA A 280 -12.85 -10.63 -10.57
C ALA A 280 -12.50 -9.48 -9.62
N PRO A 281 -13.46 -8.61 -9.25
CA PRO A 281 -13.18 -7.46 -8.42
C PRO A 281 -13.13 -7.81 -6.93
N TYR A 282 -12.26 -7.16 -6.18
CA TYR A 282 -12.18 -7.05 -4.71
C TYR A 282 -12.46 -8.33 -3.93
N SER A 283 -11.67 -9.35 -4.12
CA SER A 283 -11.79 -10.62 -3.38
C SER A 283 -10.68 -10.80 -2.34
N GLN A 284 -11.01 -11.40 -1.21
CA GLN A 284 -10.06 -11.96 -0.24
C GLN A 284 -10.10 -13.49 -0.19
N ASN A 285 -10.90 -14.12 -1.03
CA ASN A 285 -11.03 -15.56 -1.07
C ASN A 285 -9.89 -16.19 -1.90
N ALA A 286 -8.80 -16.55 -1.23
CA ALA A 286 -7.62 -17.14 -1.86
C ALA A 286 -7.96 -18.38 -2.70
N THR A 287 -8.84 -19.27 -2.20
CA THR A 287 -9.24 -20.50 -2.91
C THR A 287 -9.98 -20.17 -4.21
N ALA A 288 -10.91 -19.22 -4.18
CA ALA A 288 -11.67 -18.83 -5.36
C ALA A 288 -10.78 -18.12 -6.41
N LEU A 289 -9.87 -17.24 -5.98
CA LEU A 289 -8.92 -16.56 -6.86
C LEU A 289 -8.00 -17.55 -7.55
N LYS A 290 -7.37 -18.48 -6.80
CA LYS A 290 -6.50 -19.51 -7.36
C LYS A 290 -7.25 -20.45 -8.31
N ALA A 291 -8.45 -20.90 -7.95
CA ALA A 291 -9.29 -21.72 -8.82
C ALA A 291 -9.67 -20.99 -10.12
N ARG A 292 -9.89 -19.67 -10.08
CA ARG A 292 -10.16 -18.87 -11.29
C ARG A 292 -8.92 -18.78 -12.17
N ILE A 293 -7.77 -18.42 -11.59
CA ILE A 293 -6.51 -18.25 -12.35
C ILE A 293 -6.06 -19.58 -12.97
N SER A 294 -6.19 -20.69 -12.28
CA SER A 294 -5.82 -22.04 -12.80
C SER A 294 -6.63 -22.46 -14.02
N ASN A 295 -7.77 -21.84 -14.29
CA ASN A 295 -8.59 -22.08 -15.48
C ASN A 295 -8.20 -21.20 -16.69
N PHE A 296 -7.32 -20.23 -16.52
CA PHE A 296 -6.90 -19.34 -17.62
C PHE A 296 -6.28 -20.13 -18.78
N GLN A 297 -6.69 -19.77 -19.98
CA GLN A 297 -6.22 -20.39 -21.22
C GLN A 297 -5.67 -19.35 -22.18
N PRO A 298 -4.50 -19.57 -22.80
CA PRO A 298 -3.90 -18.59 -23.69
C PRO A 298 -4.70 -18.45 -24.98
N ARG A 299 -5.11 -17.18 -25.30
CA ARG A 299 -5.99 -16.86 -26.44
C ARG A 299 -5.64 -15.51 -27.08
N ALA A 300 -6.07 -15.36 -28.34
CA ALA A 300 -6.06 -14.10 -29.09
C ALA A 300 -4.71 -13.35 -29.10
N ASN A 301 -4.74 -12.03 -29.25
CA ASN A 301 -3.60 -11.14 -29.30
C ASN A 301 -3.40 -10.43 -27.95
N THR A 302 -2.39 -9.55 -27.87
CA THR A 302 -2.01 -8.84 -26.64
C THR A 302 -2.37 -7.36 -26.74
N ALA A 303 -3.08 -6.82 -25.73
CA ALA A 303 -3.42 -5.40 -25.60
C ALA A 303 -3.19 -4.93 -24.15
N ILE A 304 -1.93 -4.70 -23.79
CA ILE A 304 -1.46 -4.37 -22.44
C ILE A 304 -2.16 -3.10 -21.92
N HIS A 305 -2.30 -2.08 -22.79
CA HIS A 305 -2.96 -0.81 -22.47
C HIS A 305 -4.40 -0.98 -22.00
N LEU A 306 -5.14 -1.95 -22.56
CA LEU A 306 -6.53 -2.23 -22.14
C LEU A 306 -6.57 -2.97 -20.81
N GLY A 307 -5.69 -3.94 -20.61
CA GLY A 307 -5.52 -4.58 -19.30
C GLY A 307 -5.21 -3.57 -18.21
N MET A 308 -4.23 -2.69 -18.47
CA MET A 308 -3.83 -1.64 -17.52
C MET A 308 -4.95 -0.62 -17.25
N LYS A 309 -5.70 -0.20 -18.29
CA LYS A 309 -6.87 0.71 -18.12
C LYS A 309 -7.88 0.15 -17.12
N TRP A 310 -8.26 -1.12 -17.25
CA TRP A 310 -9.17 -1.77 -16.32
C TRP A 310 -8.55 -2.00 -14.95
N GLY A 311 -7.27 -2.40 -14.90
CA GLY A 311 -6.55 -2.58 -13.65
C GLY A 311 -6.50 -1.31 -12.79
N VAL A 312 -6.27 -0.17 -13.42
CA VAL A 312 -6.26 1.15 -12.77
C VAL A 312 -7.66 1.59 -12.37
N ALA A 313 -8.65 1.35 -13.24
CA ALA A 313 -10.05 1.72 -12.96
C ALA A 313 -10.60 1.05 -11.70
N LEU A 314 -10.23 -0.21 -11.44
CA LEU A 314 -10.59 -0.92 -10.21
C LEU A 314 -9.96 -0.33 -8.93
N LEU A 315 -9.00 0.58 -9.06
CA LEU A 315 -8.39 1.31 -7.93
C LEU A 315 -8.87 2.76 -7.85
N ASP A 316 -9.64 3.24 -8.85
CA ASP A 316 -10.20 4.59 -8.87
C ASP A 316 -11.45 4.67 -7.98
N PRO A 317 -11.58 5.66 -7.07
CA PRO A 317 -12.74 5.81 -6.19
C PRO A 317 -14.10 5.85 -6.90
N SER A 318 -14.14 6.27 -8.17
CA SER A 318 -15.38 6.27 -8.98
C SER A 318 -15.95 4.87 -9.20
N PHE A 319 -15.13 3.83 -9.16
CA PHE A 319 -15.57 2.44 -9.32
C PHE A 319 -16.35 1.89 -8.12
N ARG A 320 -16.32 2.58 -6.96
CA ARG A 320 -17.02 2.15 -5.74
C ARG A 320 -18.51 1.98 -5.94
N ALA A 321 -19.14 2.86 -6.70
CA ALA A 321 -20.57 2.75 -7.01
C ALA A 321 -20.89 1.48 -7.81
N ILE A 322 -20.03 1.13 -8.78
CA ILE A 322 -20.16 -0.11 -9.57
C ILE A 322 -19.96 -1.33 -8.64
N ASN A 323 -18.92 -1.32 -7.79
CA ASN A 323 -18.69 -2.41 -6.83
C ASN A 323 -19.89 -2.66 -5.91
N GLN A 324 -20.53 -1.60 -5.43
CA GLN A 324 -21.72 -1.70 -4.60
C GLN A 324 -22.93 -2.28 -5.38
N ALA A 325 -23.09 -1.87 -6.63
CA ALA A 325 -24.21 -2.31 -7.48
C ALA A 325 -24.11 -3.80 -7.86
N ILE A 326 -22.89 -4.28 -8.15
CA ILE A 326 -22.68 -5.70 -8.52
C ILE A 326 -22.72 -6.67 -7.33
N GLY A 327 -22.81 -6.15 -6.09
CA GLY A 327 -22.97 -6.98 -4.89
C GLY A 327 -21.76 -7.84 -4.56
N GLY A 328 -20.52 -7.33 -4.76
CA GLY A 328 -19.27 -8.02 -4.44
C GLY A 328 -19.10 -8.38 -2.95
N ASP A 329 -17.89 -8.75 -2.54
CA ASP A 329 -17.57 -9.14 -1.16
C ASP A 329 -18.05 -8.06 -0.16
N ALA A 330 -18.85 -8.48 0.83
CA ALA A 330 -19.47 -7.58 1.81
C ALA A 330 -18.42 -6.76 2.60
N ALA A 331 -17.23 -7.34 2.85
CA ALA A 331 -16.13 -6.65 3.52
C ALA A 331 -15.56 -5.49 2.68
N PHE A 332 -15.77 -5.52 1.36
CA PHE A 332 -15.15 -4.58 0.41
C PHE A 332 -16.13 -3.66 -0.31
N GLN A 333 -17.36 -3.52 0.18
CA GLN A 333 -18.35 -2.61 -0.39
C GLN A 333 -17.92 -1.12 -0.35
N GLY A 334 -17.02 -0.75 0.56
CA GLY A 334 -16.42 0.58 0.64
C GLY A 334 -15.23 0.80 -0.31
N ARG A 335 -14.82 -0.21 -1.09
CA ARG A 335 -13.67 -0.11 -2.01
C ARG A 335 -14.11 0.24 -3.43
N PRO A 336 -13.22 0.89 -4.18
CA PRO A 336 -11.89 1.40 -3.82
C PRO A 336 -11.98 2.58 -2.84
N ALA A 337 -10.98 2.73 -1.96
CA ALA A 337 -10.85 3.86 -1.05
C ALA A 337 -10.58 5.17 -1.82
N ASP A 338 -10.79 6.30 -1.16
CA ASP A 338 -10.45 7.60 -1.76
C ASP A 338 -8.92 7.76 -1.89
N TYR A 339 -8.46 8.55 -2.87
CA TYR A 339 -7.02 8.82 -3.02
C TYR A 339 -6.42 9.62 -1.85
N SER A 340 -7.26 10.28 -1.06
CA SER A 340 -6.86 10.97 0.18
C SER A 340 -6.77 10.06 1.39
N ASP A 341 -7.19 8.80 1.29
CA ASP A 341 -7.05 7.82 2.37
C ASP A 341 -5.59 7.34 2.44
N ILE A 342 -4.83 7.96 3.36
CA ILE A 342 -3.41 7.62 3.60
C ILE A 342 -3.22 6.21 4.18
N ASP A 343 -4.28 5.59 4.66
CA ASP A 343 -4.27 4.28 5.28
C ASP A 343 -4.49 3.14 4.29
N THR A 344 -4.66 3.46 3.01
CA THR A 344 -4.89 2.48 1.95
C THR A 344 -3.82 2.58 0.87
N LEU A 345 -2.98 1.55 0.79
CA LEU A 345 -2.04 1.38 -0.32
C LEU A 345 -2.79 0.85 -1.54
N LYS A 346 -2.66 1.55 -2.68
CA LYS A 346 -3.19 1.11 -3.98
C LYS A 346 -2.06 0.64 -4.87
N THR A 347 -2.18 -0.57 -5.43
CA THR A 347 -1.10 -1.13 -6.24
C THR A 347 -1.62 -1.97 -7.41
N VAL A 348 -0.95 -1.83 -8.56
CA VAL A 348 -1.15 -2.66 -9.76
C VAL A 348 0.05 -3.59 -9.92
N ILE A 349 -0.21 -4.84 -10.25
CA ILE A 349 0.78 -5.81 -10.72
C ILE A 349 0.46 -6.11 -12.18
N LEU A 350 1.23 -5.52 -13.08
CA LEU A 350 1.06 -5.69 -14.53
C LEU A 350 2.06 -6.73 -15.05
N MET A 351 1.56 -7.80 -15.66
CA MET A 351 2.39 -8.85 -16.24
C MET A 351 2.07 -9.06 -17.72
N THR A 352 3.09 -9.19 -18.55
CA THR A 352 2.99 -9.59 -19.96
C THR A 352 4.18 -10.44 -20.40
N ASP A 353 3.96 -11.31 -21.37
CA ASP A 353 5.03 -12.04 -22.09
C ASP A 353 5.30 -11.48 -23.50
N GLY A 354 4.66 -10.36 -23.88
CA GLY A 354 4.68 -9.85 -25.23
C GLY A 354 4.81 -8.33 -25.34
N VAL A 355 4.27 -7.85 -26.44
CA VAL A 355 4.16 -6.42 -26.79
C VAL A 355 2.74 -6.13 -27.24
N ASN A 356 2.33 -4.86 -27.20
CA ASN A 356 1.06 -4.46 -27.78
C ASN A 356 0.98 -4.82 -29.26
N VAL A 357 -0.13 -5.42 -29.68
CA VAL A 357 -0.38 -5.81 -31.07
C VAL A 357 -1.45 -4.90 -31.68
N THR A 358 -1.28 -4.56 -32.96
CA THR A 358 -2.28 -3.76 -33.69
C THR A 358 -3.67 -4.37 -33.58
N THR A 359 -4.58 -3.60 -33.04
CA THR A 359 -5.99 -4.00 -32.82
C THR A 359 -6.85 -3.49 -33.95
N ARG A 360 -7.68 -4.36 -34.52
CA ARG A 360 -8.58 -4.05 -35.63
C ARG A 360 -10.02 -4.27 -35.24
N ARG A 361 -10.92 -3.59 -35.96
CA ARG A 361 -12.38 -3.75 -35.85
C ARG A 361 -12.97 -3.98 -37.25
N ILE A 362 -14.03 -4.73 -37.30
CA ILE A 362 -14.80 -4.94 -38.55
C ILE A 362 -15.48 -3.61 -38.91
N ASN A 363 -15.53 -3.29 -40.22
CA ASN A 363 -16.21 -2.09 -40.66
C ASN A 363 -17.70 -2.10 -40.24
N ARG A 364 -18.18 -0.97 -39.72
CA ARG A 364 -19.54 -0.83 -39.19
C ARG A 364 -20.63 -1.22 -40.21
N GLN A 365 -20.37 -1.06 -41.51
CA GLN A 365 -21.32 -1.44 -42.56
C GLN A 365 -21.59 -2.97 -42.63
N VAL A 366 -20.60 -3.77 -42.24
CA VAL A 366 -20.70 -5.23 -42.23
C VAL A 366 -20.76 -5.80 -40.80
N TYR A 367 -20.99 -4.91 -39.81
CA TYR A 367 -21.23 -5.25 -38.40
C TYR A 367 -22.38 -4.33 -37.86
N ALA A 368 -23.52 -4.26 -38.52
CA ALA A 368 -24.56 -3.25 -38.25
C ALA A 368 -25.85 -3.81 -37.64
N ASN A 369 -26.05 -5.13 -37.67
CA ASN A 369 -27.31 -5.75 -37.24
C ASN A 369 -27.07 -7.17 -36.70
N ARG A 370 -28.13 -7.76 -36.16
CA ARG A 370 -28.12 -9.08 -35.52
C ARG A 370 -27.62 -10.20 -36.45
N ASP A 371 -27.93 -10.15 -37.76
CA ASP A 371 -27.50 -11.17 -38.72
C ASP A 371 -25.98 -11.08 -38.94
N HIS A 372 -25.44 -9.86 -39.00
CA HIS A 372 -23.98 -9.65 -39.04
C HIS A 372 -23.28 -10.15 -37.75
N TYR A 373 -23.86 -9.85 -36.56
CA TYR A 373 -23.26 -10.30 -35.27
C TYR A 373 -23.20 -11.83 -35.21
N ARG A 374 -24.31 -12.49 -35.64
CA ARG A 374 -24.40 -13.95 -35.74
C ARG A 374 -23.40 -14.51 -36.77
N HIS A 375 -23.27 -13.85 -37.93
CA HIS A 375 -22.33 -14.28 -38.96
C HIS A 375 -20.89 -14.31 -38.47
N TRP A 376 -20.47 -13.25 -37.72
CA TRP A 376 -19.12 -13.16 -37.20
C TRP A 376 -18.88 -13.98 -35.93
N SER A 377 -19.90 -14.44 -35.27
CA SER A 377 -19.80 -15.45 -34.22
C SER A 377 -19.68 -16.88 -34.75
N ASP A 378 -19.96 -17.09 -36.04
CA ASP A 378 -19.88 -18.40 -36.70
C ASP A 378 -18.56 -18.61 -37.47
N TYR A 379 -17.96 -17.56 -38.00
CA TYR A 379 -16.80 -17.65 -38.88
C TYR A 379 -15.64 -16.75 -38.48
N PRO A 380 -14.40 -17.28 -38.41
CA PRO A 380 -13.22 -16.43 -38.20
C PRO A 380 -13.07 -15.43 -39.36
N PHE A 381 -12.82 -14.18 -39.03
CA PHE A 381 -12.93 -13.05 -39.95
C PHE A 381 -11.98 -13.16 -41.17
N TYR A 382 -10.67 -13.34 -40.95
CA TYR A 382 -9.74 -13.44 -42.07
C TYR A 382 -9.86 -14.74 -42.86
N TRP A 383 -10.29 -15.86 -42.22
CA TRP A 383 -10.58 -17.10 -42.92
C TRP A 383 -11.75 -16.88 -43.90
N TRP A 384 -12.81 -16.19 -43.48
CA TRP A 384 -13.95 -15.91 -44.33
C TRP A 384 -13.61 -14.92 -45.45
N LEU A 385 -12.88 -13.80 -45.16
CA LEU A 385 -12.46 -12.81 -46.14
C LEU A 385 -11.60 -13.44 -47.25
N ASN A 386 -10.71 -14.34 -46.87
CA ASN A 386 -9.80 -14.98 -47.83
C ASN A 386 -10.53 -15.86 -48.87
N ARG A 387 -11.73 -16.34 -48.54
CA ARG A 387 -12.54 -17.19 -49.39
C ARG A 387 -13.60 -16.44 -50.21
N ASN A 388 -14.13 -15.38 -49.65
CA ASN A 388 -15.33 -14.75 -50.16
C ASN A 388 -15.08 -13.35 -50.72
N VAL A 389 -13.91 -12.73 -50.44
CA VAL A 389 -13.60 -11.35 -50.83
C VAL A 389 -12.30 -11.30 -51.63
N ARG A 390 -12.30 -10.59 -52.79
CA ARG A 390 -11.11 -10.36 -53.58
C ARG A 390 -10.04 -9.64 -52.73
N SER A 391 -8.80 -10.03 -52.89
CA SER A 391 -7.67 -9.50 -52.10
C SER A 391 -7.61 -7.96 -52.11
N SER A 392 -7.86 -7.32 -53.26
CA SER A 392 -7.88 -5.87 -53.42
C SER A 392 -8.98 -5.15 -52.63
N GLU A 393 -10.05 -5.85 -52.26
CA GLU A 393 -11.21 -5.27 -51.58
C GLU A 393 -11.23 -5.52 -50.07
N ARG A 394 -10.39 -6.45 -49.56
CA ARG A 394 -10.42 -6.88 -48.16
C ARG A 394 -10.14 -5.75 -47.20
N HIS A 395 -9.32 -4.77 -47.54
CA HIS A 395 -8.99 -3.62 -46.73
C HIS A 395 -10.21 -2.75 -46.39
N ARG A 396 -11.31 -2.83 -47.11
CA ARG A 396 -12.57 -2.12 -46.87
C ARG A 396 -13.43 -2.77 -45.81
N TRP A 397 -13.10 -3.98 -45.35
CA TRP A 397 -13.91 -4.74 -44.39
C TRP A 397 -13.52 -4.53 -42.94
N TYR A 398 -12.36 -3.87 -42.70
CA TYR A 398 -11.85 -3.60 -41.36
C TYR A 398 -11.10 -2.27 -41.29
N TRP A 399 -10.90 -1.79 -40.08
CA TRP A 399 -10.09 -0.62 -39.81
C TRP A 399 -9.23 -0.85 -38.58
N THR A 400 -8.15 -0.07 -38.42
CA THR A 400 -7.28 -0.15 -37.24
C THR A 400 -7.86 0.71 -36.13
N LYS A 401 -8.22 0.10 -35.00
CA LYS A 401 -8.65 0.82 -33.77
C LYS A 401 -7.42 1.41 -33.08
N TYR A 402 -6.42 0.57 -32.80
CA TYR A 402 -5.14 0.99 -32.24
C TYR A 402 -4.01 0.35 -33.04
N SER A 403 -3.00 1.12 -33.48
CA SER A 403 -1.74 0.56 -33.95
C SER A 403 -0.90 0.11 -32.74
N ALA A 404 0.10 -0.73 -32.93
CA ALA A 404 0.97 -1.16 -31.83
C ALA A 404 1.66 0.02 -31.13
N SER A 405 2.23 0.96 -31.90
CA SER A 405 2.88 2.15 -31.35
C SER A 405 1.90 3.10 -30.63
N GLN A 406 0.67 3.22 -31.12
CA GLN A 406 -0.37 3.98 -30.43
C GLN A 406 -0.76 3.30 -29.13
N ALA A 407 -0.90 1.98 -29.10
CA ALA A 407 -1.19 1.22 -27.90
C ALA A 407 -0.10 1.34 -26.83
N ASP A 408 1.20 1.41 -27.24
CA ASP A 408 2.30 1.68 -26.32
C ASP A 408 2.19 3.09 -25.72
N ALA A 409 1.88 4.10 -26.53
CA ALA A 409 1.67 5.47 -26.02
C ALA A 409 0.46 5.57 -25.08
N LEU A 410 -0.64 4.87 -25.38
CA LEU A 410 -1.81 4.81 -24.50
C LEU A 410 -1.50 4.07 -23.17
N LEU A 411 -0.62 3.06 -23.20
CA LEU A 411 -0.14 2.42 -22.01
C LEU A 411 0.68 3.39 -21.13
N ASP A 412 1.60 4.14 -21.73
CA ASP A 412 2.38 5.16 -21.02
C ASP A 412 1.45 6.20 -20.37
N ASN A 413 0.43 6.69 -21.10
CA ASN A 413 -0.54 7.66 -20.58
C ASN A 413 -1.28 7.13 -19.33
N ILE A 414 -1.83 5.93 -19.39
CA ILE A 414 -2.57 5.37 -18.23
C ILE A 414 -1.65 5.04 -17.07
N CYS A 415 -0.40 4.62 -17.32
CA CYS A 415 0.58 4.40 -16.27
C CYS A 415 0.95 5.72 -15.58
N ASP A 416 1.14 6.80 -16.34
CA ASP A 416 1.43 8.12 -15.79
C ASP A 416 0.24 8.70 -15.02
N ALA A 417 -0.98 8.52 -15.52
CA ALA A 417 -2.20 8.91 -14.80
C ALA A 417 -2.32 8.17 -13.46
N ALA A 418 -2.01 6.87 -13.42
CA ALA A 418 -2.02 6.07 -12.20
C ALA A 418 -0.93 6.52 -11.21
N LYS A 419 0.31 6.72 -11.67
CA LYS A 419 1.42 7.21 -10.86
C LYS A 419 1.11 8.60 -10.27
N ALA A 420 0.48 9.48 -11.03
CA ALA A 420 0.06 10.80 -10.57
C ALA A 420 -1.00 10.76 -9.44
N LYS A 421 -1.73 9.64 -9.31
CA LYS A 421 -2.68 9.38 -8.21
C LYS A 421 -2.06 8.62 -7.03
N GLY A 422 -0.75 8.38 -7.04
CA GLY A 422 -0.06 7.64 -5.98
C GLY A 422 -0.25 6.11 -6.05
N ILE A 423 -0.79 5.58 -7.16
CA ILE A 423 -0.89 4.14 -7.36
C ILE A 423 0.52 3.58 -7.66
N VAL A 424 0.95 2.59 -6.88
CA VAL A 424 2.22 1.88 -7.09
C VAL A 424 2.04 0.85 -8.19
N ILE A 425 2.89 0.90 -9.23
CA ILE A 425 2.85 -0.03 -10.36
C ILE A 425 4.09 -0.92 -10.33
N TRP A 426 3.87 -2.22 -10.13
CA TRP A 426 4.84 -3.28 -10.37
C TRP A 426 4.64 -3.81 -11.76
N SER A 427 5.68 -3.90 -12.55
CA SER A 427 5.60 -4.45 -13.89
C SER A 427 6.55 -5.63 -14.08
N ILE A 428 6.07 -6.69 -14.72
CA ILE A 428 6.79 -7.93 -14.95
C ILE A 428 6.79 -8.23 -16.45
N GLY A 429 7.97 -8.13 -17.06
CA GLY A 429 8.22 -8.58 -18.42
C GLY A 429 8.70 -10.02 -18.41
N PHE A 430 7.83 -10.96 -18.78
CA PHE A 430 8.07 -12.39 -18.75
C PHE A 430 8.51 -12.91 -20.12
N GLU A 431 9.80 -13.23 -20.27
CA GLU A 431 10.38 -13.64 -21.58
C GLU A 431 10.13 -12.62 -22.71
N VAL A 432 10.10 -11.33 -22.37
CA VAL A 432 9.82 -10.24 -23.32
C VAL A 432 11.04 -9.87 -24.16
N THR A 433 10.79 -9.34 -25.35
CA THR A 433 11.80 -8.69 -26.18
C THR A 433 12.34 -7.41 -25.50
N ASP A 434 13.44 -6.85 -26.00
CA ASP A 434 13.98 -5.58 -25.49
C ASP A 434 12.97 -4.42 -25.63
N HIS A 435 12.18 -4.39 -26.71
CA HIS A 435 11.09 -3.43 -26.84
C HIS A 435 10.02 -3.63 -25.75
N GLY A 436 9.55 -4.86 -25.55
CA GLY A 436 8.58 -5.16 -24.49
C GLY A 436 9.12 -4.81 -23.10
N ALA A 437 10.39 -5.12 -22.83
CA ALA A 437 11.04 -4.75 -21.57
C ALA A 437 11.08 -3.23 -21.38
N SER A 438 11.37 -2.45 -22.43
CA SER A 438 11.36 -0.98 -22.36
C SER A 438 9.97 -0.42 -22.06
N VAL A 439 8.94 -0.91 -22.76
CA VAL A 439 7.54 -0.51 -22.55
C VAL A 439 7.10 -0.80 -21.11
N MET A 440 7.38 -2.01 -20.61
CA MET A 440 7.02 -2.41 -19.26
C MET A 440 7.78 -1.62 -18.19
N LYS A 441 9.06 -1.32 -18.42
CA LYS A 441 9.88 -0.51 -17.52
C LYS A 441 9.36 0.92 -17.40
N ASN A 442 8.92 1.54 -18.49
CA ASN A 442 8.35 2.90 -18.49
C ASN A 442 7.05 2.97 -17.64
N CYS A 443 6.23 1.92 -17.68
CA CYS A 443 5.01 1.83 -16.90
C CYS A 443 5.27 1.68 -15.40
N ALA A 444 6.35 1.02 -14.97
CA ALA A 444 6.68 0.81 -13.57
C ALA A 444 6.82 2.12 -12.79
N SER A 445 6.53 2.10 -11.49
CA SER A 445 6.68 3.27 -10.61
C SER A 445 8.13 3.71 -10.43
N SER A 446 9.09 2.80 -10.53
CA SER A 446 10.53 3.05 -10.56
C SER A 446 11.27 1.85 -11.13
N ASP A 447 12.59 1.96 -11.36
CA ASP A 447 13.42 0.85 -11.82
C ASP A 447 13.37 -0.37 -10.88
N SER A 448 13.18 -0.18 -9.59
CA SER A 448 13.06 -1.27 -8.60
C SER A 448 11.69 -1.96 -8.62
N HIS A 449 10.71 -1.40 -9.32
CA HIS A 449 9.38 -1.97 -9.50
C HIS A 449 9.22 -2.70 -10.85
N PHE A 450 10.30 -2.82 -11.62
CA PHE A 450 10.33 -3.56 -12.88
C PHE A 450 11.14 -4.84 -12.74
N PHE A 451 10.55 -5.97 -13.16
CA PHE A 451 11.19 -7.28 -13.23
C PHE A 451 11.20 -7.78 -14.66
N ARG A 452 12.38 -8.14 -15.20
CA ARG A 452 12.52 -8.91 -16.44
C ARG A 452 12.94 -10.30 -16.05
N VAL A 453 12.09 -11.29 -16.30
CA VAL A 453 12.25 -12.65 -15.79
C VAL A 453 12.01 -13.70 -16.87
N GLU A 454 12.56 -14.88 -16.68
CA GLU A 454 12.43 -16.02 -17.58
C GLU A 454 12.03 -17.28 -16.80
N GLY A 455 11.25 -18.18 -17.45
CA GLY A 455 10.86 -19.46 -16.88
C GLY A 455 10.28 -19.37 -15.47
N VAL A 456 10.82 -20.10 -14.53
CA VAL A 456 10.36 -20.17 -13.12
C VAL A 456 10.71 -18.93 -12.28
N GLU A 457 11.56 -18.04 -12.79
CA GLU A 457 11.94 -16.81 -12.06
C GLU A 457 10.73 -15.90 -11.80
N ILE A 458 9.66 -16.02 -12.58
CA ILE A 458 8.42 -15.27 -12.37
C ILE A 458 7.84 -15.52 -10.97
N VAL A 459 7.95 -16.74 -10.44
CA VAL A 459 7.51 -17.06 -9.08
C VAL A 459 8.26 -16.20 -8.06
N SER A 460 9.58 -16.13 -8.18
CA SER A 460 10.43 -15.32 -7.29
C SER A 460 10.11 -13.82 -7.40
N ALA A 461 9.76 -13.32 -8.60
CA ALA A 461 9.34 -11.93 -8.79
C ALA A 461 8.02 -11.64 -8.05
N PHE A 462 7.01 -12.49 -8.22
CA PHE A 462 5.73 -12.36 -7.52
C PHE A 462 5.88 -12.43 -6.00
N GLU A 463 6.70 -13.36 -5.49
CA GLU A 463 7.01 -13.43 -4.05
C GLU A 463 7.77 -12.20 -3.55
N ALA A 464 8.70 -11.64 -4.33
CA ALA A 464 9.41 -10.42 -3.96
C ALA A 464 8.44 -9.24 -3.85
N ILE A 465 7.52 -9.09 -4.82
CA ILE A 465 6.47 -8.08 -4.80
C ILE A 465 5.56 -8.27 -3.58
N ALA A 466 5.12 -9.50 -3.30
CA ALA A 466 4.28 -9.80 -2.14
C ALA A 466 4.95 -9.41 -0.82
N ARG A 467 6.24 -9.74 -0.67
CA ARG A 467 7.02 -9.35 0.52
C ARG A 467 7.15 -7.83 0.65
N GLN A 468 7.39 -7.12 -0.46
CA GLN A 468 7.50 -5.65 -0.43
C GLN A 468 6.17 -4.98 -0.12
N ILE A 469 5.05 -5.46 -0.67
CA ILE A 469 3.71 -4.96 -0.31
C ILE A 469 3.44 -5.15 1.19
N ASN A 470 3.77 -6.32 1.75
CA ASN A 470 3.62 -6.57 3.18
C ASN A 470 4.54 -5.68 4.04
N GLN A 471 5.76 -5.39 3.60
CA GLN A 471 6.67 -4.46 4.30
C GLN A 471 6.17 -3.02 4.25
N LEU A 472 5.73 -2.53 3.09
CA LEU A 472 5.16 -1.18 2.96
C LEU A 472 3.93 -0.98 3.85
N ARG A 473 3.15 -2.03 4.06
CA ARG A 473 2.01 -2.03 4.97
C ARG A 473 2.39 -1.79 6.43
N LEU A 474 3.56 -2.28 6.86
CA LEU A 474 4.02 -2.17 8.26
C LEU A 474 4.80 -0.89 8.56
N THR A 475 5.26 -0.15 7.55
CA THR A 475 6.17 1.00 7.71
C THR A 475 5.54 2.36 7.43
N GLN A 476 4.32 2.43 6.96
CA GLN A 476 3.55 3.68 6.76
C GLN A 476 2.65 3.96 7.95
#